data_d469d45ea8f9a70979ebc13ad3c1fc8d
#
_entry.id   d469d45ea8f9a70979ebc13ad3c1fc8d
#
_cell.length_a   1.000
_cell.length_b   1.000
_cell.length_c   1.000
_cell.angle_alpha   90.00
_cell.angle_beta   90.00
_cell.angle_gamma   90.00
#
_symmetry.space_group_name_H-M   'P 1'
#
loop_
_entity.id
_entity.type
_entity.pdbx_description
1 polymer ?
#
loop_
_entity_poly.entity_id
_entity_poly.type
_entity_poly.pdbx_seq_one_letter_code
_entity_poly.pdbx_strand_id
1 'polypeptide(L)'
;TEVAESYLRDAGHDVKSVRAESEYDVKAEVQNFLWADVVIWQMPGWWMGAPWTVKKYMDDVFTEGHGSLYASDGRTRSDASKKYGSGGLVQGKKYMLSLTWNAPMEAFTDEDQFFHGVGVDGVYLPFHKANQFLGMEALPTFIANDVIKMPDVPRYIAEYRKHLAEIFG
;
A
#
# COMPACT_ATOMS: atom_id res chain seq x y z
N THR A 1 -9.86 1.66 -8.41
CA THR A 1 -9.47 3.08 -8.24
C THR A 1 -10.71 3.96 -8.16
N GLU A 2 -11.57 4.03 -9.19
CA GLU A 2 -12.75 4.92 -9.26
C GLU A 2 -13.69 4.80 -8.04
N VAL A 3 -13.91 3.60 -7.50
CA VAL A 3 -14.74 3.38 -6.30
C VAL A 3 -14.17 4.13 -5.09
N ALA A 4 -12.86 4.04 -4.85
CA ALA A 4 -12.22 4.75 -3.75
C ALA A 4 -12.21 6.27 -3.97
N GLU A 5 -11.89 6.73 -5.20
CA GLU A 5 -11.89 8.16 -5.52
C GLU A 5 -13.27 8.79 -5.30
N SER A 6 -14.34 8.17 -5.82
CA SER A 6 -15.71 8.66 -5.64
C SER A 6 -16.06 8.67 -4.15
N TYR A 7 -15.86 7.55 -3.45
CA TYR A 7 -16.20 7.45 -2.03
C TYR A 7 -15.49 8.53 -1.19
N LEU A 8 -14.18 8.66 -1.35
CA LEU A 8 -13.38 9.59 -0.54
C LEU A 8 -13.72 11.06 -0.84
N ARG A 9 -13.97 11.42 -2.12
CA ARG A 9 -14.43 12.78 -2.47
C ARG A 9 -15.81 13.07 -1.90
N ASP A 10 -16.73 12.11 -1.97
CA ASP A 10 -18.10 12.25 -1.40
C ASP A 10 -18.04 12.38 0.14
N ALA A 11 -17.04 11.77 0.78
CA ALA A 11 -16.77 11.91 2.22
C ALA A 11 -16.00 13.21 2.58
N GLY A 12 -15.66 14.06 1.59
CA GLY A 12 -15.03 15.36 1.82
C GLY A 12 -13.50 15.35 1.84
N HIS A 13 -12.87 14.28 1.39
CA HIS A 13 -11.41 14.21 1.30
C HIS A 13 -10.89 14.77 -0.03
N ASP A 14 -9.73 15.42 0.02
CA ASP A 14 -8.98 15.78 -1.19
C ASP A 14 -8.24 14.56 -1.72
N VAL A 15 -8.47 14.20 -2.99
CA VAL A 15 -7.92 12.99 -3.61
C VAL A 15 -7.10 13.32 -4.84
N LYS A 16 -5.86 12.85 -4.87
CA LYS A 16 -5.00 12.79 -6.05
C LYS A 16 -4.79 11.34 -6.46
N SER A 17 -4.85 11.07 -7.75
CA SER A 17 -4.61 9.72 -8.31
C SER A 17 -3.45 9.75 -9.28
N VAL A 18 -2.57 8.78 -9.14
CA VAL A 18 -1.38 8.58 -9.97
C VAL A 18 -1.41 7.17 -10.54
N ARG A 19 -1.01 7.02 -11.79
CA ARG A 19 -0.87 5.72 -12.44
C ARG A 19 0.61 5.38 -12.59
N ALA A 20 1.05 4.36 -11.88
CA ALA A 20 2.46 3.94 -11.86
C ALA A 20 2.99 3.44 -13.23
N GLU A 21 2.09 3.06 -14.14
CA GLU A 21 2.43 2.67 -15.52
C GLU A 21 2.55 3.85 -16.48
N SER A 22 2.14 5.05 -16.10
CA SER A 22 2.25 6.26 -16.91
C SER A 22 3.61 6.96 -16.67
N GLU A 23 3.91 7.96 -17.49
CA GLU A 23 5.01 8.88 -17.18
C GLU A 23 4.66 9.72 -15.94
N TYR A 24 5.62 9.88 -15.05
CA TYR A 24 5.48 10.70 -13.83
C TYR A 24 6.79 11.46 -13.56
N ASP A 25 6.66 12.62 -12.96
CA ASP A 25 7.78 13.38 -12.41
C ASP A 25 8.08 12.91 -10.99
N VAL A 26 9.23 12.27 -10.79
CA VAL A 26 9.61 11.64 -9.52
C VAL A 26 9.63 12.65 -8.37
N LYS A 27 10.07 13.91 -8.63
CA LYS A 27 10.09 14.96 -7.59
C LYS A 27 8.69 15.42 -7.22
N ALA A 28 7.81 15.53 -8.20
CA ALA A 28 6.40 15.84 -7.96
C ALA A 28 5.72 14.72 -7.15
N GLU A 29 6.07 13.45 -7.41
CA GLU A 29 5.55 12.31 -6.65
C GLU A 29 6.05 12.30 -5.20
N VAL A 30 7.30 12.66 -4.92
CA VAL A 30 7.77 12.88 -3.53
C VAL A 30 6.92 13.95 -2.83
N GLN A 31 6.55 15.05 -3.51
CA GLN A 31 5.68 16.07 -2.94
C GLN A 31 4.25 15.54 -2.70
N ASN A 32 3.75 14.61 -3.54
CA ASN A 32 2.48 13.95 -3.30
C ASN A 32 2.51 13.08 -2.02
N PHE A 33 3.61 12.36 -1.75
CA PHE A 33 3.79 11.65 -0.47
C PHE A 33 3.86 12.58 0.73
N LEU A 34 4.51 13.73 0.60
CA LEU A 34 4.55 14.74 1.67
C LEU A 34 3.21 15.40 1.91
N TRP A 35 2.40 15.58 0.86
CA TRP A 35 1.06 16.15 0.93
C TRP A 35 0.03 15.18 1.52
N ALA A 36 0.02 13.92 1.11
CA ALA A 36 -0.99 12.95 1.51
C ALA A 36 -0.88 12.58 2.99
N ASP A 37 -2.00 12.55 3.70
CA ASP A 37 -2.10 11.93 5.02
C ASP A 37 -2.18 10.41 4.93
N VAL A 38 -2.83 9.91 3.86
CA VAL A 38 -2.98 8.48 3.57
C VAL A 38 -2.64 8.18 2.11
N VAL A 39 -1.84 7.15 1.88
CA VAL A 39 -1.53 6.62 0.55
C VAL A 39 -2.25 5.28 0.35
N ILE A 40 -3.09 5.18 -0.68
CA ILE A 40 -3.75 3.92 -1.05
C ILE A 40 -3.05 3.30 -2.25
N TRP A 41 -2.42 2.16 -2.05
CA TRP A 41 -1.81 1.36 -3.09
C TRP A 41 -2.84 0.42 -3.72
N GLN A 42 -3.44 0.85 -4.84
CA GLN A 42 -4.40 0.05 -5.59
C GLN A 42 -3.67 -0.74 -6.68
N MET A 43 -3.61 -2.06 -6.55
CA MET A 43 -2.87 -2.90 -7.50
C MET A 43 -3.40 -4.33 -7.58
N PRO A 44 -3.23 -5.01 -8.75
CA PRO A 44 -3.47 -6.44 -8.82
C PRO A 44 -2.31 -7.22 -8.19
N GLY A 45 -2.60 -8.41 -7.69
CA GLY A 45 -1.57 -9.41 -7.40
C GLY A 45 -0.92 -9.87 -8.69
N TRP A 46 0.40 -9.78 -8.78
CA TRP A 46 1.18 -10.12 -9.96
C TRP A 46 2.43 -10.91 -9.54
N TRP A 47 2.52 -12.17 -9.97
CA TRP A 47 3.63 -13.05 -9.59
C TRP A 47 3.98 -12.97 -8.10
N MET A 48 2.99 -13.23 -7.24
CA MET A 48 3.09 -13.27 -5.77
C MET A 48 3.46 -11.95 -5.11
N GLY A 49 3.18 -10.81 -5.75
CA GLY A 49 3.47 -9.49 -5.20
C GLY A 49 2.88 -8.36 -6.03
N ALA A 50 3.51 -7.20 -5.94
CA ALA A 50 3.14 -6.02 -6.71
C ALA A 50 3.60 -6.15 -8.18
N PRO A 51 2.87 -5.55 -9.15
CA PRO A 51 3.36 -5.39 -10.51
C PRO A 51 4.71 -4.67 -10.55
N TRP A 52 5.54 -5.01 -11.54
CA TRP A 52 6.86 -4.38 -11.69
C TRP A 52 6.79 -2.85 -11.85
N THR A 53 5.74 -2.32 -12.48
CA THR A 53 5.51 -0.87 -12.62
C THR A 53 5.30 -0.19 -11.27
N VAL A 54 4.55 -0.82 -10.36
CA VAL A 54 4.35 -0.33 -8.99
C VAL A 54 5.65 -0.41 -8.20
N LYS A 55 6.42 -1.49 -8.36
CA LYS A 55 7.73 -1.63 -7.71
C LYS A 55 8.72 -0.60 -8.24
N LYS A 56 8.76 -0.37 -9.56
CA LYS A 56 9.59 0.67 -10.18
C LYS A 56 9.22 2.06 -9.64
N TYR A 57 7.93 2.41 -9.62
CA TYR A 57 7.45 3.67 -9.06
C TYR A 57 7.91 3.86 -7.61
N MET A 58 7.75 2.82 -6.78
CA MET A 58 8.22 2.85 -5.39
C MET A 58 9.74 3.07 -5.31
N ASP A 59 10.53 2.35 -6.13
CA ASP A 59 11.98 2.47 -6.13
C ASP A 59 12.43 3.87 -6.55
N ASP A 60 11.84 4.43 -7.61
CA ASP A 60 12.17 5.78 -8.08
C ASP A 60 11.83 6.83 -7.02
N VAL A 61 10.59 6.82 -6.52
CA VAL A 61 10.09 7.86 -5.63
C VAL A 61 10.72 7.78 -4.24
N PHE A 62 10.88 6.57 -3.69
CA PHE A 62 11.49 6.43 -2.37
C PHE A 62 12.98 6.73 -2.40
N THR A 63 13.69 6.41 -3.49
CA THR A 63 15.09 6.77 -3.65
C THR A 63 15.28 8.29 -3.73
N GLU A 64 14.49 8.99 -4.54
CA GLU A 64 14.50 10.47 -4.63
C GLU A 64 14.06 11.11 -3.30
N GLY A 65 13.21 10.42 -2.54
CA GLY A 65 12.70 10.87 -1.24
C GLY A 65 13.73 10.91 -0.10
N HIS A 66 14.99 10.55 -0.34
CA HIS A 66 16.04 10.67 0.68
C HIS A 66 16.19 12.11 1.16
N GLY A 67 16.22 12.30 2.46
CA GLY A 67 16.25 13.62 3.11
C GLY A 67 14.87 14.27 3.32
N SER A 68 13.80 13.74 2.72
CA SER A 68 12.44 14.24 2.90
C SER A 68 11.43 13.18 3.37
N LEU A 69 11.46 11.98 2.80
CA LEU A 69 10.62 10.86 3.25
C LEU A 69 11.33 10.01 4.32
N TYR A 70 12.64 9.92 4.26
CA TYR A 70 13.49 9.27 5.26
C TYR A 70 14.88 9.92 5.27
N ALA A 71 15.55 9.91 6.43
CA ALA A 71 16.90 10.48 6.58
C ALA A 71 18.00 9.43 6.46
N SER A 72 17.76 8.21 6.94
CA SER A 72 18.72 7.10 6.98
C SER A 72 17.97 5.79 7.32
N ASP A 73 18.70 4.73 7.58
CA ASP A 73 18.12 3.49 8.13
C ASP A 73 17.78 3.59 9.64
N GLY A 74 18.08 4.71 10.29
CA GLY A 74 17.81 4.98 11.70
C GLY A 74 18.90 4.56 12.66
N ARG A 75 19.80 3.64 12.30
CA ARG A 75 20.88 3.19 13.18
C ARG A 75 21.93 4.28 13.37
N THR A 76 22.48 4.38 14.59
CA THR A 76 23.64 5.24 14.88
C THR A 76 24.66 4.46 15.71
N ARG A 77 25.95 4.84 15.59
CA ARG A 77 27.01 4.25 16.42
C ARG A 77 26.98 4.76 17.84
N SER A 78 26.39 5.93 18.07
CA SER A 78 26.31 6.61 19.37
C SER A 78 25.13 6.17 20.23
N ASP A 79 24.12 5.49 19.63
CA ASP A 79 22.91 5.06 20.34
C ASP A 79 22.45 3.69 19.82
N ALA A 80 22.80 2.66 20.56
CA ALA A 80 22.46 1.27 20.26
C ALA A 80 20.96 0.93 20.40
N SER A 81 20.16 1.82 21.01
CA SER A 81 18.70 1.65 21.11
C SER A 81 17.99 1.90 19.76
N LYS A 82 18.61 2.66 18.87
CA LYS A 82 18.09 2.97 17.54
C LYS A 82 18.20 1.77 16.61
N LYS A 83 17.07 1.34 16.08
CA LYS A 83 16.94 0.13 15.26
C LYS A 83 16.90 0.46 13.77
N TYR A 84 17.25 -0.52 12.94
CA TYR A 84 17.03 -0.46 11.51
C TYR A 84 15.55 -0.21 11.18
N GLY A 85 15.30 0.71 10.23
CA GLY A 85 13.95 1.10 9.82
C GLY A 85 13.34 2.23 10.66
N SER A 86 14.11 2.86 11.60
CA SER A 86 13.62 3.96 12.44
C SER A 86 13.96 5.36 11.91
N GLY A 87 14.51 5.48 10.70
CA GLY A 87 14.95 6.75 10.11
C GLY A 87 13.93 7.44 9.20
N GLY A 88 12.68 6.96 9.19
CA GLY A 88 11.58 7.57 8.43
C GLY A 88 11.22 8.95 8.94
N LEU A 89 10.83 9.85 8.04
CA LEU A 89 10.51 11.27 8.35
C LEU A 89 9.01 11.57 8.21
N VAL A 90 8.20 10.61 7.76
CA VAL A 90 6.77 10.83 7.55
C VAL A 90 5.89 10.08 8.57
N GLN A 91 6.34 10.06 9.83
CA GLN A 91 5.55 9.52 10.95
C GLN A 91 4.18 10.23 11.06
N GLY A 92 3.16 9.47 11.44
CA GLY A 92 1.78 9.93 11.51
C GLY A 92 1.02 9.81 10.19
N LYS A 93 1.71 9.64 9.06
CA LYS A 93 1.07 9.29 7.78
C LYS A 93 0.78 7.80 7.73
N LYS A 94 -0.24 7.45 6.96
CA LYS A 94 -0.72 6.07 6.86
C LYS A 94 -0.71 5.57 5.42
N TYR A 95 -0.77 4.26 5.26
CA TYR A 95 -0.98 3.65 3.95
C TYR A 95 -1.94 2.47 4.05
N MET A 96 -2.61 2.19 2.95
CA MET A 96 -3.51 1.05 2.80
C MET A 96 -3.17 0.28 1.54
N LEU A 97 -3.15 -1.04 1.60
CA LEU A 97 -3.12 -1.88 0.41
C LEU A 97 -4.56 -2.18 -0.03
N SER A 98 -4.84 -2.00 -1.31
CA SER A 98 -6.10 -2.36 -1.95
C SER A 98 -5.80 -3.26 -3.14
N LEU A 99 -6.10 -4.54 -2.98
CA LEU A 99 -5.59 -5.61 -3.83
C LEU A 99 -6.72 -6.28 -4.60
N THR A 100 -6.40 -6.75 -5.80
CA THR A 100 -7.23 -7.71 -6.55
C THR A 100 -6.42 -8.96 -6.85
N TRP A 101 -6.99 -10.14 -6.59
CA TRP A 101 -6.30 -11.42 -6.78
C TRP A 101 -7.19 -12.46 -7.43
N ASN A 102 -6.59 -13.27 -8.31
CA ASN A 102 -7.26 -14.47 -8.82
C ASN A 102 -6.87 -15.70 -7.99
N ALA A 103 -7.06 -15.61 -6.67
CA ALA A 103 -6.90 -16.71 -5.73
C ALA A 103 -7.99 -16.60 -4.65
N PRO A 104 -8.52 -17.72 -4.15
CA PRO A 104 -9.46 -17.70 -3.04
C PRO A 104 -8.77 -17.29 -1.74
N MET A 105 -9.55 -16.84 -0.75
CA MET A 105 -8.98 -16.37 0.52
C MET A 105 -8.25 -17.48 1.28
N GLU A 106 -8.73 -18.71 1.18
CA GLU A 106 -8.11 -19.88 1.79
C GLU A 106 -6.66 -20.09 1.35
N ALA A 107 -6.32 -19.68 0.11
CA ALA A 107 -4.94 -19.75 -0.36
C ALA A 107 -3.96 -18.98 0.53
N PHE A 108 -4.43 -17.93 1.21
CA PHE A 108 -3.63 -17.07 2.08
C PHE A 108 -3.72 -17.46 3.56
N THR A 109 -4.88 -17.99 4.00
CA THR A 109 -5.19 -18.14 5.43
C THR A 109 -5.09 -19.58 5.95
N ASP A 110 -5.14 -20.56 5.07
CA ASP A 110 -5.04 -21.99 5.43
C ASP A 110 -3.58 -22.44 5.36
N GLU A 111 -3.09 -23.07 6.43
CA GLU A 111 -1.72 -23.56 6.56
C GLU A 111 -1.36 -24.65 5.53
N ASP A 112 -2.36 -25.42 5.08
CA ASP A 112 -2.19 -26.46 4.06
C ASP A 112 -2.28 -25.93 2.63
N GLN A 113 -2.56 -24.65 2.43
CA GLN A 113 -2.66 -24.00 1.13
C GLN A 113 -1.35 -23.31 0.71
N PHE A 114 -1.34 -22.76 -0.51
CA PHE A 114 -0.15 -22.29 -1.23
C PHE A 114 0.72 -21.29 -0.44
N PHE A 115 0.11 -20.38 0.31
CA PHE A 115 0.82 -19.38 1.10
C PHE A 115 1.00 -19.77 2.58
N HIS A 116 0.71 -21.03 2.95
CA HIS A 116 0.95 -21.59 4.28
C HIS A 116 0.39 -20.74 5.44
N GLY A 117 -0.80 -20.17 5.27
CA GLY A 117 -1.47 -19.43 6.34
C GLY A 117 -0.84 -18.10 6.72
N VAL A 118 0.14 -17.58 5.96
CA VAL A 118 0.82 -16.30 6.31
C VAL A 118 -0.08 -15.06 6.15
N GLY A 119 -1.25 -15.24 5.57
CA GLY A 119 -2.18 -14.15 5.32
C GLY A 119 -1.75 -13.23 4.17
N VAL A 120 -2.66 -12.35 3.77
CA VAL A 120 -2.40 -11.40 2.68
C VAL A 120 -1.22 -10.48 3.02
N ASP A 121 -1.19 -9.93 4.23
CA ASP A 121 -0.13 -9.02 4.67
C ASP A 121 1.22 -9.72 4.79
N GLY A 122 1.24 -11.02 5.09
CA GLY A 122 2.46 -11.83 5.07
C GLY A 122 3.04 -11.98 3.67
N VAL A 123 2.21 -12.17 2.65
CA VAL A 123 2.64 -12.18 1.24
C VAL A 123 3.20 -10.82 0.81
N TYR A 124 2.62 -9.73 1.31
CA TYR A 124 3.06 -8.36 1.01
C TYR A 124 4.04 -7.77 2.03
N LEU A 125 4.65 -8.60 2.90
CA LEU A 125 5.59 -8.13 3.93
C LEU A 125 6.69 -7.19 3.40
N PRO A 126 7.37 -7.46 2.27
CA PRO A 126 8.39 -6.54 1.73
C PRO A 126 7.81 -5.17 1.37
N PHE A 127 6.57 -5.14 0.87
CA PHE A 127 5.86 -3.92 0.50
C PHE A 127 5.46 -3.11 1.75
N HIS A 128 4.96 -3.79 2.77
CA HIS A 128 4.70 -3.17 4.08
C HIS A 128 5.98 -2.58 4.67
N LYS A 129 7.08 -3.32 4.64
CA LYS A 129 8.37 -2.85 5.19
C LYS A 129 8.93 -1.64 4.45
N ALA A 130 8.73 -1.52 3.15
CA ALA A 130 9.13 -0.33 2.39
C ALA A 130 8.38 0.93 2.86
N ASN A 131 7.05 0.86 3.02
CA ASN A 131 6.26 1.97 3.56
C ASN A 131 6.60 2.29 5.01
N GLN A 132 6.75 1.26 5.86
CA GLN A 132 7.14 1.43 7.27
C GLN A 132 8.53 2.02 7.43
N PHE A 133 9.45 1.77 6.49
CA PHE A 133 10.77 2.37 6.49
C PHE A 133 10.74 3.90 6.35
N LEU A 134 9.70 4.44 5.70
CA LEU A 134 9.44 5.88 5.65
C LEU A 134 8.82 6.43 6.96
N GLY A 135 8.38 5.55 7.86
CA GLY A 135 7.68 5.90 9.10
C GLY A 135 6.16 5.86 9.01
N MET A 136 5.61 5.34 7.90
CA MET A 136 4.15 5.25 7.72
C MET A 136 3.56 4.07 8.48
N GLU A 137 2.30 4.22 8.90
CA GLU A 137 1.52 3.18 9.59
C GLU A 137 0.57 2.47 8.62
N ALA A 138 0.48 1.14 8.74
CA ALA A 138 -0.46 0.36 7.92
C ALA A 138 -1.89 0.52 8.42
N LEU A 139 -2.81 0.80 7.50
CA LEU A 139 -4.25 0.59 7.67
C LEU A 139 -4.60 -0.83 7.24
N PRO A 140 -5.77 -1.37 7.65
CA PRO A 140 -6.23 -2.69 7.23
C PRO A 140 -6.22 -2.86 5.71
N THR A 141 -5.66 -3.96 5.22
CA THR A 141 -5.60 -4.28 3.80
C THR A 141 -6.96 -4.71 3.28
N PHE A 142 -7.37 -4.18 2.12
CA PHE A 142 -8.51 -4.70 1.36
C PHE A 142 -8.03 -5.65 0.27
N ILE A 143 -8.76 -6.75 0.06
CA ILE A 143 -8.54 -7.65 -1.07
C ILE A 143 -9.87 -8.09 -1.68
N ALA A 144 -9.99 -7.93 -3.01
CA ALA A 144 -10.99 -8.63 -3.82
C ALA A 144 -10.33 -9.89 -4.39
N ASN A 145 -10.81 -11.03 -3.98
CA ASN A 145 -10.27 -12.34 -4.35
C ASN A 145 -11.11 -13.06 -5.43
N ASP A 146 -10.54 -14.05 -6.12
CA ASP A 146 -11.17 -14.81 -7.21
C ASP A 146 -11.69 -13.94 -8.39
N VAL A 147 -11.02 -12.83 -8.67
CA VAL A 147 -11.53 -11.80 -9.61
C VAL A 147 -11.60 -12.23 -11.08
N ILE A 148 -11.00 -13.36 -11.47
CA ILE A 148 -11.05 -13.90 -12.82
C ILE A 148 -11.85 -15.19 -12.85
N LYS A 149 -11.60 -16.10 -11.92
CA LYS A 149 -12.19 -17.45 -11.94
C LYS A 149 -13.66 -17.44 -11.51
N MET A 150 -14.02 -16.63 -10.52
CA MET A 150 -15.39 -16.45 -10.02
C MET A 150 -15.68 -14.97 -9.76
N PRO A 151 -15.73 -14.12 -10.80
CA PRO A 151 -15.88 -12.69 -10.64
C PRO A 151 -17.26 -12.32 -10.08
N ASP A 152 -17.27 -11.49 -9.03
CA ASP A 152 -18.47 -10.89 -8.45
C ASP A 152 -18.23 -9.40 -8.19
N VAL A 153 -18.27 -8.62 -9.26
CA VAL A 153 -17.98 -7.18 -9.22
C VAL A 153 -18.91 -6.40 -8.27
N PRO A 154 -20.24 -6.67 -8.24
CA PRO A 154 -21.11 -6.00 -7.29
C PRO A 154 -20.70 -6.24 -5.83
N ARG A 155 -20.33 -7.48 -5.47
CA ARG A 155 -19.86 -7.83 -4.13
C ARG A 155 -18.56 -7.09 -3.79
N TYR A 156 -17.56 -7.09 -4.69
CA TYR A 156 -16.28 -6.40 -4.43
C TYR A 156 -16.48 -4.90 -4.20
N ILE A 157 -17.37 -4.26 -4.98
CA ILE A 157 -17.67 -2.84 -4.82
C ILE A 157 -18.33 -2.57 -3.47
N ALA A 158 -19.30 -3.41 -3.06
CA ALA A 158 -20.00 -3.27 -1.79
C ALA A 158 -19.06 -3.47 -0.61
N GLU A 159 -18.23 -4.52 -0.64
CA GLU A 159 -17.22 -4.82 0.39
C GLU A 159 -16.17 -3.73 0.48
N TYR A 160 -15.69 -3.19 -0.66
CA TYR A 160 -14.71 -2.12 -0.67
C TYR A 160 -15.28 -0.82 -0.12
N ARG A 161 -16.52 -0.45 -0.48
CA ARG A 161 -17.19 0.73 0.10
C ARG A 161 -17.36 0.59 1.61
N LYS A 162 -17.74 -0.59 2.09
CA LYS A 162 -17.83 -0.87 3.53
C LYS A 162 -16.48 -0.71 4.21
N HIS A 163 -15.42 -1.28 3.63
CA HIS A 163 -14.06 -1.18 4.15
C HIS A 163 -13.58 0.28 4.23
N LEU A 164 -13.84 1.08 3.18
CA LEU A 164 -13.53 2.50 3.17
C LEU A 164 -14.31 3.27 4.25
N ALA A 165 -15.59 2.93 4.46
CA ALA A 165 -16.42 3.53 5.51
C ALA A 165 -15.89 3.24 6.92
N GLU A 166 -15.39 2.05 7.17
CA GLU A 166 -14.82 1.66 8.47
C GLU A 166 -13.50 2.43 8.78
N ILE A 167 -12.79 2.88 7.76
CA ILE A 167 -11.49 3.55 7.90
C ILE A 167 -11.63 5.08 7.83
N PHE A 168 -12.48 5.59 6.94
CA PHE A 168 -12.56 7.02 6.59
C PHE A 168 -13.92 7.66 6.88
N GLY A 169 -14.90 6.88 7.32
CA GLY A 169 -16.30 7.24 7.49
C GLY A 169 -16.68 8.06 8.70
#